data_564d1eab60616a407ce29ed41d73c4de
#
_entry.id   564d1eab60616a407ce29ed41d73c4de
#
_cell.length_a   1.000
_cell.length_b   1.000
_cell.length_c   1.000
_cell.angle_alpha   90.00
_cell.angle_beta   90.00
_cell.angle_gamma   90.00
#
_symmetry.space_group_name_H-M   'P 1'
#
loop_
_entity.id
_entity.type
_entity.pdbx_description
1 polymer ?
#
loop_
_entity_poly.entity_id
_entity_poly.type
_entity_poly.pdbx_seq_one_letter_code
_entity_poly.pdbx_strand_id
1 'polypeptide(L)'
;MTDIPLAERRLDVRRRVFKGGVITFDGAGVDCTVRNMSDGGAALDIARGTLLPQRFRLAIKADDFIARCRLVWSDGRRVGIAFD
;
A
#
# COMPACT_ATOMS: atom_id res chain seq x y z
N MET A 1 20.34 23.91 5.13
CA MET A 1 20.23 23.95 4.13
C MET A 1 19.72 22.78 3.54
N THR A 2 20.27 21.94 3.21
CA THR A 2 19.71 20.85 2.54
C THR A 2 19.09 19.83 3.45
N ASP A 3 18.83 20.20 4.67
CA ASP A 3 18.23 19.26 5.60
C ASP A 3 16.79 18.99 5.29
N ILE A 4 16.15 19.90 4.59
CA ILE A 4 14.75 19.74 4.32
C ILE A 4 14.45 18.47 3.53
N PRO A 5 15.16 18.18 2.45
CA PRO A 5 14.90 16.93 1.73
C PRO A 5 15.15 15.72 2.57
N LEU A 6 16.15 15.78 3.46
CA LEU A 6 16.39 14.63 4.33
C LEU A 6 15.25 14.45 5.30
N ALA A 7 14.73 15.54 5.82
CA ALA A 7 13.61 15.45 6.74
C ALA A 7 12.41 14.82 6.06
N GLU A 8 12.16 15.22 4.82
CA GLU A 8 11.04 14.64 4.08
C GLU A 8 11.23 13.17 3.84
N ARG A 9 12.45 12.76 3.56
CA ARG A 9 12.68 11.36 3.37
C ARG A 9 12.47 10.56 4.63
N ARG A 10 12.77 11.13 5.78
CA ARG A 10 12.53 10.42 7.02
C ARG A 10 11.05 10.20 7.29
N LEU A 11 10.21 11.10 6.80
CA LEU A 11 8.78 10.92 6.95
C LEU A 11 8.26 9.77 6.12
N ASP A 12 9.02 9.33 5.13
CA ASP A 12 8.59 8.26 4.25
C ASP A 12 9.55 7.09 4.34
N VAL A 13 10.03 6.80 5.53
CA VAL A 13 10.90 5.65 5.73
C VAL A 13 10.09 4.38 5.55
N ARG A 14 10.58 3.50 4.68
CA ARG A 14 9.90 2.26 4.42
C ARG A 14 10.45 1.16 5.30
N ARG A 15 9.56 0.35 5.80
CA ARG A 15 9.90 -0.82 6.59
C ARG A 15 9.48 -2.05 5.83
N ARG A 16 10.34 -3.05 5.80
CA ARG A 16 9.99 -4.33 5.23
C ARG A 16 9.01 -5.03 6.16
N VAL A 17 7.98 -5.59 5.57
CA VAL A 17 7.00 -6.37 6.30
C VAL A 17 6.61 -7.56 5.44
N PHE A 18 5.86 -8.48 6.01
CA PHE A 18 5.32 -9.59 5.26
C PHE A 18 3.99 -9.92 5.92
N LYS A 19 2.94 -9.28 5.48
CA LYS A 19 1.64 -9.38 6.13
C LYS A 19 0.55 -9.59 5.11
N GLY A 20 -0.42 -10.41 5.46
CA GLY A 20 -1.60 -10.55 4.63
C GLY A 20 -2.49 -9.34 4.75
N GLY A 21 -3.10 -8.96 3.64
CA GLY A 21 -4.04 -7.86 3.60
C GLY A 21 -5.16 -8.16 2.64
N VAL A 22 -6.18 -7.31 2.68
CA VAL A 22 -7.31 -7.40 1.77
C VAL A 22 -7.57 -6.01 1.21
N ILE A 23 -7.65 -5.93 -0.10
CA ILE A 23 -8.02 -4.71 -0.80
C ILE A 23 -9.51 -4.80 -1.06
N THR A 24 -10.27 -3.78 -0.68
CA THR A 24 -11.71 -3.78 -0.89
C THR A 24 -12.14 -2.60 -1.73
N PHE A 25 -13.07 -2.85 -2.64
CA PHE A 25 -13.69 -1.84 -3.47
C PHE A 25 -14.97 -2.41 -4.06
N ASP A 26 -16.02 -1.60 -4.13
CA ASP A 26 -17.27 -1.99 -4.79
C ASP A 26 -17.81 -3.33 -4.28
N GLY A 27 -17.65 -3.58 -2.99
CA GLY A 27 -18.16 -4.82 -2.41
C GLY A 27 -17.31 -6.04 -2.68
N ALA A 28 -16.20 -5.90 -3.38
CA ALA A 28 -15.29 -7.01 -3.68
C ALA A 28 -14.09 -6.96 -2.74
N GLY A 29 -13.49 -8.12 -2.50
CA GLY A 29 -12.26 -8.22 -1.73
C GLY A 29 -11.21 -8.95 -2.52
N VAL A 30 -9.99 -8.44 -2.50
CA VAL A 30 -8.86 -9.03 -3.19
C VAL A 30 -7.73 -9.23 -2.19
N ASP A 31 -7.26 -10.47 -2.09
CA ASP A 31 -6.15 -10.76 -1.18
C ASP A 31 -4.86 -10.15 -1.70
N CYS A 32 -4.04 -9.70 -0.78
CA CYS A 32 -2.73 -9.18 -1.14
C CYS A 32 -1.73 -9.50 -0.03
N THR A 33 -0.46 -9.34 -0.34
CA THR A 33 0.61 -9.44 0.64
C THR A 33 1.31 -8.10 0.71
N VAL A 34 1.35 -7.52 1.89
CA VAL A 34 2.03 -6.25 2.10
C VAL A 34 3.51 -6.54 2.28
N ARG A 35 4.35 -5.94 1.43
CA ARG A 35 5.78 -6.21 1.41
C ARG A 35 6.61 -5.12 2.05
N ASN A 36 6.12 -3.89 2.04
CA ASN A 36 6.74 -2.82 2.80
C ASN A 36 5.68 -1.75 3.06
N MET A 37 5.94 -0.95 4.06
CA MET A 37 5.05 0.12 4.48
C MET A 37 5.84 1.31 4.95
N SER A 38 5.22 2.48 4.81
CA SER A 38 5.68 3.72 5.41
C SER A 38 4.44 4.46 5.89
N ASP A 39 4.63 5.64 6.45
CA ASP A 39 3.49 6.44 6.84
C ASP A 39 2.68 6.90 5.63
N GLY A 40 3.30 7.01 4.48
CA GLY A 40 2.64 7.52 3.30
C GLY A 40 2.08 6.47 2.36
N GLY A 41 2.45 5.21 2.50
CA GLY A 41 1.97 4.20 1.57
C GLY A 41 2.60 2.84 1.78
N ALA A 42 2.44 1.98 0.79
CA ALA A 42 2.91 0.60 0.89
C ALA A 42 3.13 0.01 -0.49
N ALA A 43 3.86 -1.09 -0.54
CA ALA A 43 3.96 -1.92 -1.73
C ALA A 43 3.31 -3.26 -1.42
N LEU A 44 2.48 -3.71 -2.32
CA LEU A 44 1.69 -4.92 -2.15
C LEU A 44 1.94 -5.86 -3.31
N ASP A 45 1.91 -7.16 -3.02
CA ASP A 45 1.87 -8.17 -4.07
C ASP A 45 0.42 -8.63 -4.22
N ILE A 46 -0.04 -8.75 -5.46
CA ILE A 46 -1.37 -9.21 -5.79
C ILE A 46 -1.26 -10.28 -6.86
N ALA A 47 -2.35 -10.99 -7.09
CA ALA A 47 -2.38 -11.99 -8.15
C ALA A 47 -2.22 -11.30 -9.50
N ARG A 48 -1.41 -11.90 -10.37
CA ARG A 48 -1.20 -11.36 -11.70
C ARG A 48 -2.53 -11.23 -12.43
N GLY A 49 -2.72 -10.13 -13.11
CA GLY A 49 -3.96 -9.90 -13.86
C GLY A 49 -5.07 -9.26 -13.06
N THR A 50 -4.87 -9.03 -11.78
CA THR A 50 -5.86 -8.33 -10.98
C THR A 50 -5.93 -6.88 -11.42
N LEU A 51 -7.14 -6.39 -11.66
CA LEU A 51 -7.36 -5.00 -12.02
C LEU A 51 -7.88 -4.26 -10.81
N LEU A 52 -7.18 -3.22 -10.42
CA LEU A 52 -7.57 -2.41 -9.28
C LEU A 52 -8.07 -1.06 -9.75
N PRO A 53 -9.10 -0.52 -9.08
CA PRO A 53 -9.49 0.85 -9.37
C PRO A 53 -8.47 1.82 -8.82
N GLN A 54 -8.62 3.08 -9.15
CA GLN A 54 -7.69 4.11 -8.68
C GLN A 54 -7.76 4.27 -7.16
N ARG A 55 -8.92 4.05 -6.56
CA ARG A 55 -9.11 4.22 -5.13
C ARG A 55 -9.76 2.99 -4.54
N PHE A 56 -9.29 2.63 -3.36
CA PHE A 56 -9.77 1.44 -2.66
C PHE A 56 -9.37 1.54 -1.20
N ARG A 57 -9.69 0.52 -0.43
CA ARG A 57 -9.26 0.44 0.97
C ARG A 57 -8.36 -0.76 1.14
N LEU A 58 -7.42 -0.63 2.05
CA LEU A 58 -6.55 -1.73 2.44
C LEU A 58 -6.81 -2.05 3.89
N ALA A 59 -7.05 -3.32 4.18
CA ALA A 59 -7.20 -3.79 5.54
C ALA A 59 -6.08 -4.78 5.85
N ILE A 60 -5.41 -4.60 6.98
CA ILE A 60 -4.41 -5.53 7.48
C ILE A 60 -4.90 -5.98 8.84
N LYS A 61 -5.54 -7.15 8.86
CA LYS A 61 -6.26 -7.59 10.05
C LYS A 61 -5.34 -7.78 11.24
N ALA A 62 -4.16 -8.31 11.01
CA ALA A 62 -3.22 -8.55 12.10
C ALA A 62 -2.85 -7.28 12.84
N ASP A 63 -2.91 -6.13 12.17
CA ASP A 63 -2.56 -4.85 12.77
C ASP A 63 -3.78 -4.02 13.12
N ASP A 64 -4.97 -4.54 12.87
CA ASP A 64 -6.20 -3.78 13.08
C ASP A 64 -6.13 -2.46 12.31
N PHE A 65 -5.65 -2.52 11.08
CA PHE A 65 -5.35 -1.36 10.25
C PHE A 65 -6.28 -1.32 9.05
N ILE A 66 -6.91 -0.19 8.81
CA ILE A 66 -7.71 0.05 7.62
C ILE A 66 -7.39 1.46 7.13
N ALA A 67 -7.13 1.60 5.85
CA ALA A 67 -6.82 2.90 5.28
C ALA A 67 -7.43 3.04 3.90
N ARG A 68 -7.83 4.26 3.56
CA ARG A 68 -8.16 4.59 2.20
C ARG A 68 -6.87 4.77 1.42
N CYS A 69 -6.87 4.27 0.21
CA CYS A 69 -5.66 4.24 -0.60
C CYS A 69 -5.94 4.67 -2.02
N ARG A 70 -4.88 5.10 -2.69
CA ARG A 70 -4.94 5.28 -4.13
C ARG A 70 -3.77 4.56 -4.77
N LEU A 71 -4.01 4.09 -5.98
CA LEU A 71 -3.01 3.38 -6.74
C LEU A 71 -2.01 4.36 -7.32
N VAL A 72 -0.73 4.11 -7.11
CA VAL A 72 0.33 4.98 -7.60
C VAL A 72 1.00 4.37 -8.82
N TRP A 73 1.33 3.07 -8.74
CA TRP A 73 1.93 2.36 -9.86
C TRP A 73 1.61 0.88 -9.77
N SER A 74 1.74 0.21 -10.88
CA SER A 74 1.50 -1.23 -10.93
C SER A 74 2.39 -1.84 -12.01
N ASP A 75 2.93 -3.03 -11.74
CA ASP A 75 3.71 -3.74 -12.73
C ASP A 75 3.17 -5.13 -12.99
N GLY A 76 1.88 -5.34 -12.74
CA GLY A 76 1.23 -6.61 -13.02
C GLY A 76 1.08 -7.50 -11.80
N ARG A 77 2.01 -7.52 -10.90
CA ARG A 77 1.93 -8.30 -9.67
C ARG A 77 2.20 -7.48 -8.45
N ARG A 78 3.01 -6.47 -8.56
CA ARG A 78 3.30 -5.61 -7.43
C ARG A 78 2.73 -4.23 -7.69
N VAL A 79 2.11 -3.66 -6.70
CA VAL A 79 1.51 -2.34 -6.82
C VAL A 79 2.04 -1.47 -5.70
N GLY A 80 2.19 -0.19 -6.01
CA GLY A 80 2.51 0.82 -5.02
C GLY A 80 1.28 1.65 -4.76
N ILE A 81 0.99 1.87 -3.50
CA ILE A 81 -0.19 2.61 -3.10
C ILE A 81 0.20 3.72 -2.14
N ALA A 82 -0.60 4.76 -2.14
CA ALA A 82 -0.46 5.86 -1.19
C ALA A 82 -1.68 5.86 -0.28
N PHE A 83 -1.47 6.18 0.97
CA PHE A 83 -2.57 6.34 1.92
C PHE A 83 -3.12 7.75 1.81
N ASP A 84 -4.43 7.87 1.85
CA ASP A 84 -5.07 9.20 1.84
C ASP A 84 -5.10 9.81 3.21
#